data_c83fec3e49a2ce9c961b067245664964
#
_entry.id   c83fec3e49a2ce9c961b067245664964
#
_cell.length_a   1.000
_cell.length_b   1.000
_cell.length_c   1.000
_cell.angle_alpha   90.00
_cell.angle_beta   90.00
_cell.angle_gamma   90.00
#
_symmetry.space_group_name_H-M   'P 1'
#
loop_
_entity.id
_entity.type
_entity.pdbx_description
1 polymer ?
#
loop_
_entity_poly.entity_id
_entity_poly.type
_entity_poly.pdbx_seq_one_letter_code
_entity_poly.pdbx_strand_id
1 'polypeptide(L)'
;MTPTTTLTARVAAWQPVSMLDWPGRVASTAFISGCPFRCAYCHNPDLIAARPYGDEAGALIEHLVSRRGWIDGVVITGGEPTSDPGLVPLLETLKDIGIPVKLDTNGSRPETLARVLENGLVQMVALDVKTVPERYDALTGWPGSARAVDESIQIVLDSGVDHEFRTTAWPGALTVDDFPRIARRLQRGRRYVIQQFRPEQTLSREAADVLPFSADTLRSIAALCNEHIPTVVRGVA
;
A
#
# COMPACT_ATOMS: atom_id res chain seq x y z
N MET A 1 -27.80 -9.54 20.55
CA MET A 1 -27.67 -8.13 20.09
C MET A 1 -26.20 -7.81 20.19
N THR A 2 -25.49 -7.83 19.07
CA THR A 2 -24.08 -7.37 18.99
C THR A 2 -24.08 -5.85 19.19
N PRO A 3 -23.22 -5.28 20.03
CA PRO A 3 -23.12 -3.83 20.16
C PRO A 3 -22.73 -3.28 18.78
N THR A 4 -23.52 -2.39 18.24
CA THR A 4 -23.23 -1.67 17.01
C THR A 4 -22.09 -0.70 17.32
N THR A 5 -20.85 -1.18 17.26
CA THR A 5 -19.68 -0.32 17.36
C THR A 5 -19.70 0.55 16.13
N THR A 6 -19.94 1.84 16.29
CA THR A 6 -19.86 2.80 15.18
C THR A 6 -18.44 2.78 14.64
N LEU A 7 -18.26 2.32 13.41
CA LEU A 7 -16.96 2.33 12.75
C LEU A 7 -16.59 3.77 12.40
N THR A 8 -15.44 4.21 12.86
CA THR A 8 -14.93 5.59 12.65
C THR A 8 -13.89 5.67 11.55
N ALA A 9 -13.59 4.54 10.87
CA ALA A 9 -12.66 4.51 9.75
C ALA A 9 -13.16 5.35 8.58
N ARG A 10 -12.28 6.19 8.05
CA ARG A 10 -12.58 7.11 6.95
C ARG A 10 -12.53 6.39 5.60
N VAL A 11 -13.38 5.39 5.42
CA VAL A 11 -13.57 4.73 4.13
C VAL A 11 -14.21 5.73 3.17
N ALA A 12 -13.46 6.15 2.15
CA ALA A 12 -13.92 7.13 1.17
C ALA A 12 -14.77 6.49 0.06
N ALA A 13 -14.39 5.28 -0.33
CA ALA A 13 -15.04 4.48 -1.35
C ALA A 13 -14.56 3.03 -1.21
N TRP A 14 -15.25 2.11 -1.86
CA TRP A 14 -14.79 0.74 -1.99
C TRP A 14 -15.24 0.14 -3.32
N GLN A 15 -14.43 -0.78 -3.82
CA GLN A 15 -14.69 -1.56 -5.03
C GLN A 15 -15.17 -2.95 -4.62
N PRO A 16 -16.34 -3.41 -5.11
CA PRO A 16 -16.93 -4.68 -4.71
C PRO A 16 -16.06 -5.91 -5.00
N VAL A 17 -15.36 -5.91 -6.15
CA VAL A 17 -14.56 -7.05 -6.60
C VAL A 17 -13.32 -6.55 -7.34
N SER A 18 -12.18 -7.08 -6.97
CA SER A 18 -10.90 -6.92 -7.67
C SER A 18 -10.18 -8.27 -7.72
N MET A 19 -9.56 -8.59 -8.84
CA MET A 19 -8.66 -9.72 -9.03
C MET A 19 -7.19 -9.27 -9.19
N LEU A 20 -6.93 -7.98 -9.01
CA LEU A 20 -5.62 -7.37 -9.21
C LEU A 20 -4.94 -6.97 -7.89
N ASP A 21 -5.74 -6.56 -6.90
CA ASP A 21 -5.20 -5.92 -5.69
C ASP A 21 -4.66 -6.92 -4.67
N TRP A 22 -5.08 -8.18 -4.74
CA TRP A 22 -4.53 -9.27 -3.92
C TRP A 22 -4.10 -10.44 -4.81
N PRO A 23 -2.80 -10.67 -5.00
CA PRO A 23 -2.33 -11.75 -5.90
C PRO A 23 -2.93 -13.11 -5.55
N GLY A 24 -3.58 -13.73 -6.55
CA GLY A 24 -4.18 -15.07 -6.43
C GLY A 24 -5.49 -15.13 -5.65
N ARG A 25 -6.11 -13.99 -5.32
CA ARG A 25 -7.39 -13.91 -4.59
C ARG A 25 -8.37 -12.97 -5.28
N VAL A 26 -9.64 -13.28 -5.09
CA VAL A 26 -10.75 -12.36 -5.42
C VAL A 26 -11.05 -11.54 -4.16
N ALA A 27 -10.85 -10.23 -4.19
CA ALA A 27 -10.99 -9.38 -3.00
C ALA A 27 -11.84 -8.14 -3.29
N SER A 28 -12.48 -7.60 -2.26
CA SER A 28 -12.94 -6.21 -2.29
C SER A 28 -11.78 -5.28 -1.99
N THR A 29 -11.85 -4.02 -2.44
CA THR A 29 -10.79 -3.02 -2.15
C THR A 29 -11.42 -1.78 -1.53
N ALA A 30 -11.00 -1.42 -0.32
CA ALA A 30 -11.48 -0.24 0.40
C ALA A 30 -10.40 0.85 0.45
N PHE A 31 -10.80 2.07 0.18
CA PHE A 31 -9.93 3.23 0.08
C PHE A 31 -10.13 4.16 1.29
N ILE A 32 -9.12 4.25 2.14
CA ILE A 32 -9.11 5.13 3.32
C ILE A 32 -8.59 6.52 2.92
N SER A 33 -9.25 7.58 3.39
CA SER A 33 -8.79 8.95 3.17
C SER A 33 -7.82 9.42 4.24
N GLY A 34 -6.95 10.34 3.84
CA GLY A 34 -5.88 10.89 4.66
C GLY A 34 -4.53 10.24 4.34
N CYS A 35 -3.55 11.07 4.01
CA CYS A 35 -2.17 10.64 3.79
C CYS A 35 -1.22 11.72 4.29
N PRO A 36 -0.15 11.39 5.05
CA PRO A 36 0.83 12.39 5.47
C PRO A 36 1.76 12.81 4.32
N PHE A 37 1.89 11.96 3.28
CA PHE A 37 2.78 12.22 2.14
C PHE A 37 2.12 13.10 1.08
N ARG A 38 2.96 13.80 0.30
CA ARG A 38 2.58 14.69 -0.81
C ARG A 38 3.37 14.35 -2.07
N CYS A 39 3.47 13.04 -2.37
CA CYS A 39 4.22 12.57 -3.54
C CYS A 39 3.64 13.16 -4.82
N ALA A 40 4.46 13.82 -5.63
CA ALA A 40 4.04 14.48 -6.87
C ALA A 40 3.30 13.54 -7.85
N TYR A 41 3.71 12.26 -7.89
CA TYR A 41 3.13 11.21 -8.75
C TYR A 41 1.99 10.42 -8.09
N CYS A 42 1.38 10.94 -7.00
CA CYS A 42 0.29 10.24 -6.31
C CYS A 42 -0.89 9.98 -7.25
N HIS A 43 -1.30 8.71 -7.39
CA HIS A 43 -2.44 8.31 -8.22
C HIS A 43 -3.80 8.51 -7.54
N ASN A 44 -3.82 8.81 -6.23
CA ASN A 44 -5.03 9.06 -5.45
C ASN A 44 -5.00 10.45 -4.79
N PRO A 45 -4.85 11.54 -5.55
CA PRO A 45 -4.70 12.88 -4.96
C PRO A 45 -5.90 13.31 -4.13
N ASP A 46 -7.11 12.86 -4.49
CA ASP A 46 -8.36 13.18 -3.79
C ASP A 46 -8.44 12.54 -2.40
N LEU A 47 -7.66 11.48 -2.15
CA LEU A 47 -7.60 10.79 -0.86
C LEU A 47 -6.54 11.35 0.09
N ILE A 48 -5.77 12.36 -0.32
CA ILE A 48 -4.72 12.94 0.53
C ILE A 48 -5.31 13.67 1.73
N ALA A 49 -6.41 14.41 1.52
CA ALA A 49 -7.09 15.09 2.62
C ALA A 49 -7.90 14.10 3.46
N ALA A 50 -7.64 14.09 4.77
CA ALA A 50 -8.46 13.32 5.70
C ALA A 50 -9.86 13.94 5.80
N ARG A 51 -10.88 13.22 5.36
CA ARG A 51 -12.27 13.65 5.40
C ARG A 51 -13.14 12.56 5.98
N PRO A 52 -14.20 12.90 6.75
CA PRO A 52 -15.23 11.94 7.08
C PRO A 52 -16.05 11.62 5.83
N TYR A 53 -16.42 10.39 5.68
CA TYR A 53 -17.37 9.91 4.66
C TYR A 53 -18.48 9.18 5.41
N GLY A 54 -19.71 9.21 4.94
CA GLY A 54 -20.89 8.64 5.60
C GLY A 54 -20.67 7.28 6.29
N ASP A 55 -21.54 6.31 6.10
CA ASP A 55 -21.39 4.96 6.66
C ASP A 55 -20.81 3.97 5.63
N GLU A 56 -19.80 4.39 4.89
CA GLU A 56 -19.15 3.53 3.89
C GLU A 56 -18.46 2.31 4.52
N ALA A 57 -17.98 2.44 5.76
CA ALA A 57 -17.39 1.33 6.49
C ALA A 57 -18.45 0.27 6.85
N GLY A 58 -19.64 0.67 7.29
CA GLY A 58 -20.76 -0.23 7.53
C GLY A 58 -21.23 -0.92 6.26
N ALA A 59 -21.42 -0.17 5.18
CA ALA A 59 -21.80 -0.70 3.88
C ALA A 59 -20.78 -1.73 3.34
N LEU A 60 -19.48 -1.48 3.51
CA LEU A 60 -18.42 -2.43 3.19
C LEU A 60 -18.57 -3.73 3.98
N ILE A 61 -18.78 -3.65 5.31
CA ILE A 61 -18.95 -4.83 6.15
C ILE A 61 -20.17 -5.64 5.71
N GLU A 62 -21.31 -5.00 5.48
CA GLU A 62 -22.52 -5.66 4.97
C GLU A 62 -22.27 -6.39 3.64
N HIS A 63 -21.58 -5.71 2.71
CA HIS A 63 -21.19 -6.30 1.45
C HIS A 63 -20.33 -7.56 1.65
N LEU A 64 -19.26 -7.48 2.44
CA LEU A 64 -18.34 -8.58 2.69
C LEU A 64 -19.05 -9.79 3.33
N VAL A 65 -19.95 -9.53 4.29
CA VAL A 65 -20.75 -10.59 4.92
C VAL A 65 -21.69 -11.24 3.91
N SER A 66 -22.35 -10.45 3.05
CA SER A 66 -23.28 -10.97 2.03
C SER A 66 -22.58 -11.75 0.91
N ARG A 67 -21.27 -11.58 0.73
CA ARG A 67 -20.47 -12.21 -0.33
C ARG A 67 -19.52 -13.29 0.17
N ARG A 68 -19.71 -13.78 1.39
CA ARG A 68 -18.92 -14.90 1.93
C ARG A 68 -18.94 -16.09 0.98
N GLY A 69 -17.76 -16.68 0.75
CA GLY A 69 -17.58 -17.79 -0.19
C GLY A 69 -17.41 -17.37 -1.66
N TRP A 70 -17.64 -16.10 -1.99
CA TRP A 70 -17.38 -15.53 -3.31
C TRP A 70 -16.18 -14.59 -3.33
N ILE A 71 -15.87 -13.99 -2.19
CA ILE A 71 -14.74 -13.08 -1.98
C ILE A 71 -13.83 -13.72 -0.94
N ASP A 72 -12.52 -13.76 -1.25
CA ASP A 72 -11.48 -14.34 -0.40
C ASP A 72 -11.04 -13.40 0.74
N GLY A 73 -11.31 -12.10 0.61
CA GLY A 73 -10.91 -11.10 1.59
C GLY A 73 -11.12 -9.66 1.13
N VAL A 74 -10.50 -8.74 1.86
CA VAL A 74 -10.53 -7.31 1.55
C VAL A 74 -9.12 -6.72 1.55
N VAL A 75 -8.85 -5.81 0.61
CA VAL A 75 -7.65 -4.97 0.58
C VAL A 75 -8.01 -3.62 1.18
N ILE A 76 -7.29 -3.21 2.20
CA ILE A 76 -7.39 -1.87 2.80
C ILE A 76 -6.23 -1.04 2.26
N THR A 77 -6.55 0.00 1.50
CA THR A 77 -5.62 0.87 0.77
C THR A 77 -6.09 2.33 0.80
N GLY A 78 -5.67 3.18 -0.12
CA GLY A 78 -6.18 4.55 -0.30
C GLY A 78 -5.12 5.62 -0.23
N GLY A 79 -5.24 6.57 0.71
CA GLY A 79 -4.20 7.52 1.06
C GLY A 79 -3.10 6.82 1.87
N GLU A 80 -3.26 6.79 3.22
CA GLU A 80 -2.43 5.97 4.11
C GLU A 80 -3.31 5.41 5.24
N PRO A 81 -3.70 4.13 5.16
CA PRO A 81 -4.60 3.53 6.14
C PRO A 81 -4.06 3.58 7.57
N THR A 82 -2.74 3.38 7.77
CA THR A 82 -2.14 3.38 9.12
C THR A 82 -2.18 4.74 9.81
N SER A 83 -2.49 5.82 9.08
CA SER A 83 -2.71 7.15 9.62
C SER A 83 -4.15 7.40 10.09
N ASP A 84 -5.06 6.45 9.85
CA ASP A 84 -6.44 6.56 10.27
C ASP A 84 -6.64 5.98 11.68
N PRO A 85 -7.13 6.77 12.65
CA PRO A 85 -7.41 6.24 14.00
C PRO A 85 -8.49 5.15 14.02
N GLY A 86 -9.37 5.11 13.01
CA GLY A 86 -10.41 4.08 12.86
C GLY A 86 -9.93 2.77 12.23
N LEU A 87 -8.67 2.70 11.75
CA LEU A 87 -8.16 1.50 11.08
C LEU A 87 -8.21 0.27 12.00
N VAL A 88 -7.64 0.37 13.20
CA VAL A 88 -7.54 -0.80 14.10
C VAL A 88 -8.93 -1.34 14.46
N PRO A 89 -9.90 -0.52 14.88
CA PRO A 89 -11.28 -0.99 15.09
C PRO A 89 -11.92 -1.64 13.86
N LEU A 90 -11.67 -1.13 12.66
CA LEU A 90 -12.16 -1.74 11.42
C LEU A 90 -11.54 -3.12 11.22
N LEU A 91 -10.21 -3.25 11.38
CA LEU A 91 -9.50 -4.53 11.24
C LEU A 91 -9.94 -5.57 12.29
N GLU A 92 -10.18 -5.15 13.53
CA GLU A 92 -10.72 -5.99 14.60
C GLU A 92 -12.11 -6.52 14.21
N THR A 93 -12.99 -5.65 13.70
CA THR A 93 -14.31 -6.04 13.19
C THR A 93 -14.20 -7.06 12.04
N LEU A 94 -13.30 -6.83 11.09
CA LEU A 94 -13.06 -7.74 9.97
C LEU A 94 -12.56 -9.12 10.45
N LYS A 95 -11.66 -9.13 11.43
CA LYS A 95 -11.17 -10.35 12.07
C LYS A 95 -12.28 -11.11 12.77
N ASP A 96 -13.12 -10.42 13.54
CA ASP A 96 -14.24 -11.03 14.30
C ASP A 96 -15.27 -11.68 13.36
N ILE A 97 -15.52 -11.08 12.20
CA ILE A 97 -16.38 -11.66 11.18
C ILE A 97 -15.64 -12.65 10.25
N GLY A 98 -14.37 -12.92 10.47
CA GLY A 98 -13.59 -13.93 9.75
C GLY A 98 -13.24 -13.55 8.30
N ILE A 99 -13.11 -12.25 7.99
CA ILE A 99 -12.71 -11.76 6.66
C ILE A 99 -11.19 -11.50 6.65
N PRO A 100 -10.41 -12.21 5.81
CA PRO A 100 -8.98 -11.95 5.66
C PRO A 100 -8.71 -10.55 5.08
N VAL A 101 -7.62 -9.93 5.56
CA VAL A 101 -7.23 -8.56 5.17
C VAL A 101 -5.84 -8.54 4.57
N LYS A 102 -5.69 -7.84 3.45
CA LYS A 102 -4.42 -7.32 2.95
C LYS A 102 -4.35 -5.82 3.24
N LEU A 103 -3.24 -5.37 3.81
CA LEU A 103 -2.99 -3.96 4.08
C LEU A 103 -1.96 -3.41 3.10
N ASP A 104 -2.33 -2.36 2.38
CA ASP A 104 -1.41 -1.55 1.58
C ASP A 104 -1.02 -0.32 2.40
N THR A 105 0.28 -0.08 2.57
CA THR A 105 0.78 1.04 3.38
C THR A 105 2.03 1.67 2.78
N ASN A 106 2.23 2.95 3.02
CA ASN A 106 3.46 3.66 2.68
C ASN A 106 4.51 3.62 3.79
N GLY A 107 4.22 2.95 4.90
CA GLY A 107 5.14 2.77 6.02
C GLY A 107 5.38 4.03 6.87
N SER A 108 4.57 5.07 6.75
CA SER A 108 4.76 6.31 7.50
C SER A 108 4.41 6.22 8.99
N ARG A 109 3.74 5.14 9.42
CA ARG A 109 3.30 4.94 10.81
C ARG A 109 3.75 3.56 11.33
N PRO A 110 5.03 3.39 11.62
CA PRO A 110 5.58 2.10 12.06
C PRO A 110 4.90 1.57 13.33
N GLU A 111 4.52 2.43 14.27
CA GLU A 111 3.88 2.01 15.52
C GLU A 111 2.50 1.40 15.27
N THR A 112 1.70 2.00 14.35
CA THR A 112 0.40 1.44 13.96
C THR A 112 0.58 0.13 13.21
N LEU A 113 1.56 0.07 12.30
CA LEU A 113 1.87 -1.15 11.55
C LEU A 113 2.29 -2.29 12.49
N ALA A 114 3.19 -2.04 13.45
CA ALA A 114 3.59 -3.02 14.46
C ALA A 114 2.37 -3.55 15.22
N ARG A 115 1.52 -2.66 15.74
CA ARG A 115 0.29 -3.03 16.47
C ARG A 115 -0.64 -3.91 15.64
N VAL A 116 -0.83 -3.58 14.36
CA VAL A 116 -1.69 -4.36 13.44
C VAL A 116 -1.13 -5.77 13.24
N LEU A 117 0.18 -5.90 13.10
CA LEU A 117 0.86 -7.19 12.88
C LEU A 117 0.91 -8.04 14.14
N GLU A 118 1.27 -7.46 15.29
CA GLU A 118 1.33 -8.14 16.59
C GLU A 118 -0.02 -8.73 17.00
N ASN A 119 -1.13 -8.05 16.66
CA ASN A 119 -2.49 -8.53 16.93
C ASN A 119 -3.03 -9.48 15.86
N GLY A 120 -2.25 -9.81 14.82
CA GLY A 120 -2.66 -10.72 13.74
C GLY A 120 -3.92 -10.24 13.02
N LEU A 121 -4.01 -8.92 12.76
CA LEU A 121 -5.17 -8.30 12.12
C LEU A 121 -5.12 -8.35 10.59
N VAL A 122 -3.97 -8.66 10.00
CA VAL A 122 -3.79 -8.75 8.55
C VAL A 122 -3.04 -10.03 8.17
N GLN A 123 -3.34 -10.56 6.99
CA GLN A 123 -2.72 -11.77 6.44
C GLN A 123 -1.66 -11.47 5.40
N MET A 124 -1.67 -10.27 4.84
CA MET A 124 -0.67 -9.81 3.89
C MET A 124 -0.43 -8.30 4.03
N VAL A 125 0.81 -7.87 3.85
CA VAL A 125 1.19 -6.45 3.76
C VAL A 125 1.82 -6.17 2.39
N ALA A 126 1.40 -5.09 1.74
CA ALA A 126 2.14 -4.49 0.65
C ALA A 126 2.68 -3.14 1.11
N LEU A 127 4.01 -3.03 1.26
CA LEU A 127 4.66 -1.81 1.72
C LEU A 127 5.32 -1.09 0.55
N ASP A 128 4.93 0.17 0.35
CA ASP A 128 5.49 1.00 -0.71
C ASP A 128 6.84 1.61 -0.30
N VAL A 129 7.91 1.20 -0.98
CA VAL A 129 9.24 1.80 -0.88
C VAL A 129 9.45 2.72 -2.09
N LYS A 130 9.32 4.03 -1.86
CA LYS A 130 9.11 4.99 -2.95
C LYS A 130 10.39 5.48 -3.62
N THR A 131 11.51 5.50 -2.89
CA THR A 131 12.82 5.93 -3.38
C THR A 131 13.93 5.51 -2.42
N VAL A 132 15.17 5.89 -2.68
CA VAL A 132 16.31 5.71 -1.78
C VAL A 132 16.23 6.65 -0.58
N PRO A 133 16.80 6.33 0.59
CA PRO A 133 16.62 7.07 1.84
C PRO A 133 16.91 8.57 1.74
N GLU A 134 17.97 8.92 1.05
CA GLU A 134 18.46 10.31 0.93
C GLU A 134 17.50 11.24 0.17
N ARG A 135 16.54 10.70 -0.57
CA ARG A 135 15.54 11.48 -1.34
C ARG A 135 14.13 11.38 -0.77
N TYR A 136 13.94 10.58 0.28
CA TYR A 136 12.60 10.27 0.79
C TYR A 136 11.85 11.51 1.28
N ASP A 137 12.48 12.32 2.13
CA ASP A 137 11.83 13.49 2.74
C ASP A 137 11.46 14.54 1.67
N ALA A 138 12.34 14.72 0.67
CA ALA A 138 12.06 15.61 -0.46
C ALA A 138 10.90 15.09 -1.34
N LEU A 139 10.85 13.77 -1.59
CA LEU A 139 9.81 13.16 -2.40
C LEU A 139 8.44 13.19 -1.72
N THR A 140 8.40 12.92 -0.43
CA THR A 140 7.15 12.79 0.33
C THR A 140 6.64 14.13 0.89
N GLY A 141 7.50 15.15 0.95
CA GLY A 141 7.21 16.41 1.61
C GLY A 141 7.05 16.26 3.13
N TRP A 142 7.54 15.15 3.72
CA TRP A 142 7.38 14.84 5.14
C TRP A 142 8.74 14.53 5.80
N PRO A 143 9.26 15.44 6.65
CA PRO A 143 10.53 15.24 7.35
C PRO A 143 10.52 13.98 8.23
N GLY A 144 11.57 13.17 8.13
CA GLY A 144 11.69 11.92 8.87
C GLY A 144 11.00 10.72 8.21
N SER A 145 10.45 10.88 7.01
CA SER A 145 9.81 9.79 6.27
C SER A 145 10.76 8.63 5.96
N ALA A 146 12.01 8.92 5.65
CA ALA A 146 13.03 7.89 5.41
C ALA A 146 13.18 6.95 6.62
N ARG A 147 13.30 7.53 7.83
CA ARG A 147 13.44 6.76 9.06
C ARG A 147 12.20 5.93 9.37
N ALA A 148 11.00 6.52 9.25
CA ALA A 148 9.74 5.81 9.52
C ALA A 148 9.55 4.60 8.58
N VAL A 149 9.87 4.78 7.29
CA VAL A 149 9.78 3.70 6.31
C VAL A 149 10.84 2.62 6.56
N ASP A 150 12.06 2.98 6.94
CA ASP A 150 13.09 2.00 7.33
C ASP A 150 12.64 1.14 8.51
N GLU A 151 12.07 1.75 9.54
CA GLU A 151 11.51 1.06 10.69
C GLU A 151 10.35 0.14 10.27
N SER A 152 9.45 0.61 9.42
CA SER A 152 8.35 -0.19 8.89
C SER A 152 8.83 -1.38 8.06
N ILE A 153 9.90 -1.24 7.26
CA ILE A 153 10.52 -2.35 6.53
C ILE A 153 10.99 -3.43 7.51
N GLN A 154 11.71 -3.06 8.58
CA GLN A 154 12.17 -4.03 9.58
C GLN A 154 11.01 -4.73 10.28
N ILE A 155 9.98 -4.00 10.70
CA ILE A 155 8.77 -4.55 11.31
C ILE A 155 8.13 -5.61 10.40
N VAL A 156 7.97 -5.33 9.11
CA VAL A 156 7.42 -6.29 8.14
C VAL A 156 8.31 -7.51 7.98
N LEU A 157 9.63 -7.31 7.85
CA LEU A 157 10.60 -8.40 7.70
C LEU A 157 10.64 -9.34 8.91
N ASP A 158 10.45 -8.80 10.11
CA ASP A 158 10.53 -9.57 11.37
C ASP A 158 9.18 -10.19 11.78
N SER A 159 8.05 -9.71 11.20
CA SER A 159 6.70 -10.16 11.57
C SER A 159 6.35 -11.58 11.11
N GLY A 160 7.01 -12.09 10.07
CA GLY A 160 6.66 -13.36 9.42
C GLY A 160 5.39 -13.33 8.56
N VAL A 161 4.63 -12.23 8.52
CA VAL A 161 3.44 -12.07 7.68
C VAL A 161 3.78 -12.20 6.19
N ASP A 162 2.84 -12.65 5.38
CA ASP A 162 3.02 -12.59 3.92
C ASP A 162 3.14 -11.15 3.45
N HIS A 163 4.09 -10.86 2.56
CA HIS A 163 4.33 -9.48 2.17
C HIS A 163 4.95 -9.32 0.78
N GLU A 164 4.73 -8.13 0.21
CA GLU A 164 5.49 -7.62 -0.93
C GLU A 164 5.94 -6.18 -0.64
N PHE A 165 7.12 -5.83 -1.11
CA PHE A 165 7.56 -4.45 -1.21
C PHE A 165 7.30 -3.94 -2.62
N ARG A 166 6.83 -2.69 -2.76
CA ARG A 166 6.48 -2.13 -4.06
C ARG A 166 7.18 -0.80 -4.29
N THR A 167 7.60 -0.57 -5.53
CA THR A 167 8.10 0.74 -5.97
C THR A 167 7.43 1.13 -7.27
N THR A 168 6.75 2.27 -7.28
CA THR A 168 6.29 2.89 -8.52
C THR A 168 7.50 3.51 -9.23
N ALA A 169 7.79 3.03 -10.44
CA ALA A 169 8.97 3.39 -11.21
C ALA A 169 8.80 4.77 -11.87
N TRP A 170 8.80 5.82 -11.04
CA TRP A 170 8.68 7.20 -11.52
C TRP A 170 10.06 7.84 -11.73
N PRO A 171 10.43 8.20 -12.99
CA PRO A 171 11.76 8.75 -13.30
C PRO A 171 12.04 10.11 -12.65
N GLY A 172 11.01 10.81 -12.15
CA GLY A 172 11.20 12.06 -11.40
C GLY A 172 11.84 11.89 -10.02
N ALA A 173 11.86 10.66 -9.45
CA ALA A 173 12.49 10.37 -8.16
C ALA A 173 13.46 9.18 -8.20
N LEU A 174 13.55 8.46 -9.32
CA LEU A 174 14.33 7.22 -9.43
C LEU A 174 15.14 7.22 -10.72
N THR A 175 16.39 6.79 -10.60
CA THR A 175 17.26 6.37 -11.71
C THR A 175 17.31 4.84 -11.76
N VAL A 176 17.82 4.28 -12.86
CA VAL A 176 18.00 2.83 -13.03
C VAL A 176 18.82 2.22 -11.88
N ASP A 177 19.86 2.93 -11.41
CA ASP A 177 20.78 2.46 -10.37
C ASP A 177 20.17 2.46 -8.97
N ASP A 178 19.05 3.14 -8.75
CA ASP A 178 18.39 3.17 -7.44
C ASP A 178 17.68 1.87 -7.11
N PHE A 179 17.14 1.18 -8.12
CA PHE A 179 16.37 -0.04 -7.88
C PHE A 179 17.20 -1.18 -7.26
N PRO A 180 18.41 -1.50 -7.73
CA PRO A 180 19.27 -2.47 -7.05
C PRO A 180 19.65 -2.03 -5.62
N ARG A 181 19.81 -0.73 -5.37
CA ARG A 181 20.07 -0.20 -4.02
C ARG A 181 18.87 -0.45 -3.09
N ILE A 182 17.64 -0.23 -3.60
CA ILE A 182 16.40 -0.55 -2.87
C ILE A 182 16.31 -2.06 -2.66
N ALA A 183 16.47 -2.86 -3.70
CA ALA A 183 16.39 -4.33 -3.64
C ALA A 183 17.33 -4.93 -2.59
N ARG A 184 18.57 -4.42 -2.50
CA ARG A 184 19.54 -4.85 -1.48
C ARG A 184 19.06 -4.58 -0.05
N ARG A 185 18.36 -3.46 0.19
CA ARG A 185 17.76 -3.16 1.51
C ARG A 185 16.62 -4.11 1.85
N LEU A 186 15.98 -4.69 0.84
CA LEU A 186 14.81 -5.56 0.95
C LEU A 186 15.16 -7.06 0.87
N GLN A 187 16.44 -7.42 0.85
CA GLN A 187 16.95 -8.78 0.55
C GLN A 187 16.41 -9.92 1.44
N ARG A 188 15.86 -9.61 2.63
CA ARG A 188 15.19 -10.58 3.50
C ARG A 188 13.70 -10.74 3.17
N GLY A 189 13.17 -9.91 2.26
CA GLY A 189 11.76 -9.89 1.90
C GLY A 189 11.38 -11.05 0.97
N ARG A 190 10.08 -11.31 0.89
CA ARG A 190 9.54 -12.39 0.06
C ARG A 190 9.50 -12.03 -1.42
N ARG A 191 9.17 -10.77 -1.74
CA ARG A 191 9.00 -10.29 -3.11
C ARG A 191 9.15 -8.79 -3.21
N TYR A 192 9.78 -8.34 -4.28
CA TYR A 192 9.82 -6.95 -4.69
C TYR A 192 9.03 -6.77 -5.99
N VAL A 193 8.19 -5.75 -6.04
CA VAL A 193 7.34 -5.44 -7.19
C VAL A 193 7.69 -4.05 -7.71
N ILE A 194 8.19 -4.00 -8.94
CA ILE A 194 8.42 -2.75 -9.66
C ILE A 194 7.15 -2.46 -10.46
N GLN A 195 6.43 -1.41 -10.07
CA GLN A 195 5.18 -1.01 -10.73
C GLN A 195 5.46 0.05 -11.79
N GLN A 196 4.96 -0.18 -13.00
CA GLN A 196 5.01 0.81 -14.07
C GLN A 196 4.31 2.09 -13.60
N PHE A 197 4.99 3.22 -13.71
CA PHE A 197 4.37 4.53 -13.52
C PHE A 197 3.40 4.84 -14.66
N ARG A 198 2.26 5.42 -14.32
CA ARG A 198 1.23 5.87 -15.28
C ARG A 198 0.98 7.36 -15.07
N PRO A 199 1.13 8.20 -16.11
CA PRO A 199 1.03 9.66 -15.99
C PRO A 199 -0.40 10.20 -15.99
N GLU A 200 -1.42 9.39 -16.26
CA GLU A 200 -2.80 9.82 -16.53
C GLU A 200 -3.47 10.52 -15.34
N GLN A 201 -3.07 10.17 -14.11
CA GLN A 201 -3.61 10.77 -12.91
C GLN A 201 -2.50 10.95 -11.88
N THR A 202 -2.12 12.19 -11.60
CA THR A 202 -1.06 12.54 -10.65
C THR A 202 -1.44 13.76 -9.83
N LEU A 203 -0.81 13.93 -8.66
CA LEU A 203 -1.00 15.10 -7.80
C LEU A 203 -0.49 16.39 -8.47
N SER A 204 0.67 16.32 -9.15
CA SER A 204 1.23 17.46 -9.85
C SER A 204 1.21 17.24 -11.36
N ARG A 205 1.05 18.37 -12.10
CA ARG A 205 1.09 18.34 -13.57
C ARG A 205 2.48 17.99 -14.07
N GLU A 206 3.53 18.48 -13.40
CA GLU A 206 4.92 18.19 -13.76
C GLU A 206 5.21 16.68 -13.67
N ALA A 207 4.57 15.97 -12.76
CA ALA A 207 4.71 14.52 -12.67
C ALA A 207 4.05 13.81 -13.87
N ALA A 208 2.95 14.36 -14.39
CA ALA A 208 2.26 13.81 -15.56
C ALA A 208 3.07 13.97 -16.86
N ASP A 209 3.96 15.00 -16.93
CA ASP A 209 4.80 15.26 -18.09
C ASP A 209 6.06 14.39 -18.15
N VAL A 210 6.34 13.60 -17.08
CA VAL A 210 7.52 12.72 -17.01
C VAL A 210 7.26 11.45 -17.82
N LEU A 211 8.11 11.19 -18.83
CA LEU A 211 8.02 9.95 -19.59
C LEU A 211 8.38 8.74 -18.73
N PRO A 212 7.51 7.71 -18.66
CA PRO A 212 7.79 6.48 -17.92
C PRO A 212 8.99 5.71 -18.45
N PHE A 213 9.63 4.91 -17.62
CA PHE A 213 10.59 3.91 -18.11
C PHE A 213 9.91 2.95 -19.10
N SER A 214 10.64 2.53 -20.13
CA SER A 214 10.12 1.51 -21.07
C SER A 214 9.96 0.15 -20.37
N ALA A 215 9.09 -0.72 -20.91
CA ALA A 215 8.91 -2.06 -20.42
C ALA A 215 10.24 -2.85 -20.39
N ASP A 216 11.07 -2.70 -21.42
CA ASP A 216 12.37 -3.38 -21.51
C ASP A 216 13.35 -2.86 -20.47
N THR A 217 13.36 -1.56 -20.21
CA THR A 217 14.14 -0.97 -19.12
C THR A 217 13.73 -1.56 -17.77
N LEU A 218 12.42 -1.64 -17.50
CA LEU A 218 11.93 -2.22 -16.23
C LEU A 218 12.23 -3.71 -16.10
N ARG A 219 12.17 -4.48 -17.19
CA ARG A 219 12.57 -5.90 -17.18
C ARG A 219 14.07 -6.06 -16.89
N SER A 220 14.91 -5.21 -17.48
CA SER A 220 16.35 -5.20 -17.21
C SER A 220 16.66 -4.83 -15.76
N ILE A 221 15.98 -3.81 -15.21
CA ILE A 221 16.08 -3.42 -13.80
C ILE A 221 15.66 -4.60 -12.89
N ALA A 222 14.54 -5.25 -13.19
CA ALA A 222 14.08 -6.40 -12.41
C ALA A 222 15.07 -7.56 -12.41
N ALA A 223 15.75 -7.81 -13.53
CA ALA A 223 16.81 -8.83 -13.62
C ALA A 223 17.97 -8.51 -12.65
N LEU A 224 18.41 -7.25 -12.56
CA LEU A 224 19.44 -6.82 -11.61
C LEU A 224 18.95 -6.94 -10.15
N CYS A 225 17.70 -6.57 -9.88
CA CYS A 225 17.13 -6.67 -8.52
C CYS A 225 16.97 -8.11 -8.05
N ASN A 226 16.75 -9.08 -8.97
CA ASN A 226 16.64 -10.51 -8.66
C ASN A 226 17.91 -11.11 -8.04
N GLU A 227 19.07 -10.46 -8.15
CA GLU A 227 20.29 -10.85 -7.44
C GLU A 227 20.15 -10.70 -5.90
N HIS A 228 19.19 -9.91 -5.44
CA HIS A 228 19.01 -9.57 -4.03
C HIS A 228 17.68 -10.09 -3.46
N ILE A 229 16.59 -9.99 -4.22
CA ILE A 229 15.25 -10.37 -3.80
C ILE A 229 14.42 -10.78 -5.02
N PRO A 230 13.56 -11.81 -4.93
CA PRO A 230 12.64 -12.17 -6.03
C PRO A 230 11.85 -10.94 -6.50
N THR A 231 12.09 -10.52 -7.75
CA THR A 231 11.56 -9.26 -8.28
C THR A 231 10.71 -9.50 -9.53
N VAL A 232 9.56 -8.83 -9.58
CA VAL A 232 8.66 -8.87 -10.73
C VAL A 232 8.31 -7.45 -11.18
N VAL A 233 7.98 -7.29 -12.46
CA VAL A 233 7.43 -6.05 -13.00
C VAL A 233 5.91 -6.19 -13.13
N ARG A 234 5.17 -5.17 -12.74
CA ARG A 234 3.70 -5.12 -12.83
C ARG A 234 3.26 -3.88 -13.64
N GLY A 235 2.22 -4.06 -14.46
CA GLY A 235 1.61 -2.95 -15.23
C GLY A 235 2.28 -2.64 -16.57
N VAL A 236 3.19 -3.49 -17.05
CA VAL A 236 3.76 -3.46 -18.40
C VAL A 236 2.99 -4.44 -19.31
N ALA A 237 2.85 -4.06 -20.58
CA ALA A 237 2.31 -4.91 -21.62
C ALA A 237 3.37 -5.88 -22.18
#